data_14d637b92095748ec83ce1dd9585a6d5
#
_entry.id   14d637b92095748ec83ce1dd9585a6d5
#
_cell.length_a   1.000
_cell.length_b   1.000
_cell.length_c   1.000
_cell.angle_alpha   90.00
_cell.angle_beta   90.00
_cell.angle_gamma   90.00
#
_symmetry.space_group_name_H-M   'P 1'
#
loop_
_entity.id
_entity.type
_entity.pdbx_description
1 polymer ?
#
loop_
_entity_poly.entity_id
_entity_poly.type
_entity_poly.pdbx_seq_one_letter_code
_entity_poly.pdbx_strand_id
1 'polypeptide(L)'
;MQPLVSVLICAYNVEKYFAQALDAVVRQTGRNLEIFIVDDGSTDGTLVIAKDFQKRDSRIKILAQAQNSGLIPSLNTGLEEIIKSGKGEYIARTDADDIASPDWIEKIVSAMEKDRDIIAMGAWLEVLSEEGDGNRLARRHRHGAIWDKPTRHEDIAAVFPFGNPIHNNTMIMRRSVIEGGLRYDTECDWAEDYKFWYEVSKLGRLAYYPEALVKYRFHANQVSSKYSTRQHETAQGIQKTIRNDFLQSIGFKTRFDSLEYRQTKAVAYELLEKDLPEDDFERVRHFLYQCFKWTDTPPSNAWLDFAADGKMRRLFTMRQYFSILRRLLKNR
;
A
#
# COMPACT_ATOMS: atom_id res chain seq x y z
N MET A 1 -20.49 -14.86 -17.01
CA MET A 1 -20.06 -15.60 -15.79
C MET A 1 -19.18 -14.67 -14.99
N GLN A 2 -19.23 -14.72 -13.66
CA GLN A 2 -18.27 -13.97 -12.84
C GLN A 2 -16.88 -14.60 -13.02
N PRO A 3 -15.82 -13.79 -13.19
CA PRO A 3 -14.44 -14.30 -13.23
C PRO A 3 -14.10 -15.09 -11.97
N LEU A 4 -13.23 -16.09 -12.09
CA LEU A 4 -12.71 -16.83 -10.94
C LEU A 4 -11.67 -15.98 -10.21
N VAL A 5 -11.75 -15.93 -8.89
CA VAL A 5 -10.81 -15.19 -8.04
C VAL A 5 -10.06 -16.14 -7.12
N SER A 6 -8.73 -16.10 -7.16
CA SER A 6 -7.85 -16.76 -6.19
C SER A 6 -7.66 -15.84 -5.00
N VAL A 7 -8.14 -16.23 -3.82
CA VAL A 7 -7.94 -15.47 -2.58
C VAL A 7 -6.72 -16.01 -1.86
N LEU A 8 -5.75 -15.15 -1.56
CA LEU A 8 -4.54 -15.46 -0.80
C LEU A 8 -4.64 -14.94 0.63
N ILE A 9 -4.45 -15.82 1.61
CA ILE A 9 -4.41 -15.52 3.02
C ILE A 9 -3.14 -16.15 3.61
N CYS A 10 -2.24 -15.35 4.20
CA CYS A 10 -1.11 -15.85 4.98
C CYS A 10 -1.46 -15.72 6.46
N ALA A 11 -1.22 -16.78 7.24
CA ALA A 11 -1.58 -16.87 8.65
C ALA A 11 -0.41 -17.37 9.47
N TYR A 12 -0.16 -16.73 10.62
CA TYR A 12 0.81 -17.17 11.61
C TYR A 12 0.35 -16.76 13.01
N ASN A 13 0.03 -17.75 13.87
CA ASN A 13 -0.37 -17.55 15.26
C ASN A 13 -1.49 -16.49 15.43
N VAL A 14 -2.60 -16.69 14.73
CA VAL A 14 -3.77 -15.79 14.69
C VAL A 14 -5.09 -16.49 15.07
N GLU A 15 -5.03 -17.58 15.85
CA GLU A 15 -6.19 -18.42 16.22
C GLU A 15 -7.38 -17.59 16.74
N LYS A 16 -7.10 -16.51 17.47
CA LYS A 16 -8.12 -15.62 18.06
C LYS A 16 -9.04 -14.99 17.03
N TYR A 17 -8.52 -14.65 15.84
CA TYR A 17 -9.21 -13.84 14.84
C TYR A 17 -9.52 -14.62 13.55
N PHE A 18 -8.76 -15.68 13.30
CA PHE A 18 -8.72 -16.35 12.00
C PHE A 18 -10.06 -16.95 11.57
N ALA A 19 -10.80 -17.54 12.51
CA ALA A 19 -12.11 -18.12 12.19
C ALA A 19 -13.07 -17.06 11.63
N GLN A 20 -13.06 -15.85 12.19
CA GLN A 20 -13.91 -14.75 11.73
C GLN A 20 -13.45 -14.20 10.39
N ALA A 21 -12.14 -14.03 10.18
CA ALA A 21 -11.57 -13.57 8.92
C ALA A 21 -11.87 -14.55 7.78
N LEU A 22 -11.66 -15.86 8.03
CA LEU A 22 -11.90 -16.90 7.03
C LEU A 22 -13.39 -17.07 6.71
N ASP A 23 -14.28 -16.98 7.70
CA ASP A 23 -15.75 -17.02 7.49
C ASP A 23 -16.20 -15.86 6.58
N ALA A 24 -15.63 -14.66 6.75
CA ALA A 24 -15.92 -13.49 5.92
C ALA A 24 -15.53 -13.72 4.44
N VAL A 25 -14.42 -14.43 4.18
CA VAL A 25 -13.98 -14.79 2.83
C VAL A 25 -14.85 -15.90 2.23
N VAL A 26 -15.16 -16.94 2.98
CA VAL A 26 -16.01 -18.07 2.54
C VAL A 26 -17.42 -17.60 2.17
N ARG A 27 -17.94 -16.59 2.86
CA ARG A 27 -19.29 -16.03 2.65
C ARG A 27 -19.36 -14.89 1.64
N GLN A 28 -18.30 -14.60 0.90
CA GLN A 28 -18.37 -13.57 -0.15
C GLN A 28 -19.53 -13.85 -1.13
N THR A 29 -20.22 -12.80 -1.58
CA THR A 29 -21.32 -12.89 -2.57
C THR A 29 -20.79 -13.30 -3.93
N GLY A 30 -19.60 -12.89 -4.31
CA GLY A 30 -18.86 -13.41 -5.46
C GLY A 30 -18.41 -14.85 -5.18
N ARG A 31 -19.20 -15.84 -5.59
CA ARG A 31 -19.03 -17.27 -5.21
C ARG A 31 -17.97 -18.01 -6.01
N ASN A 32 -17.54 -17.50 -7.15
CA ASN A 32 -16.54 -18.15 -8.00
C ASN A 32 -15.13 -17.90 -7.45
N LEU A 33 -14.79 -18.63 -6.38
CA LEU A 33 -13.55 -18.46 -5.62
C LEU A 33 -12.77 -19.76 -5.50
N GLU A 34 -11.47 -19.67 -5.45
CA GLU A 34 -10.55 -20.63 -4.83
C GLU A 34 -9.74 -19.90 -3.74
N ILE A 35 -9.51 -20.54 -2.61
CA ILE A 35 -8.94 -19.91 -1.41
C ILE A 35 -7.64 -20.63 -1.06
N PHE A 36 -6.54 -19.91 -1.12
CA PHE A 36 -5.20 -20.38 -0.75
C PHE A 36 -4.83 -19.83 0.62
N ILE A 37 -4.65 -20.72 1.57
CA ILE A 37 -4.20 -20.40 2.93
C ILE A 37 -2.76 -20.88 3.07
N VAL A 38 -1.85 -19.98 3.33
CA VAL A 38 -0.47 -20.30 3.71
C VAL A 38 -0.37 -20.18 5.22
N ASP A 39 -0.25 -21.33 5.91
CA ASP A 39 0.06 -21.37 7.33
C ASP A 39 1.59 -21.38 7.49
N ASP A 40 2.13 -20.30 8.03
CA ASP A 40 3.58 -20.07 8.18
C ASP A 40 4.14 -20.77 9.43
N GLY A 41 3.83 -22.06 9.60
CA GLY A 41 4.32 -22.85 10.72
C GLY A 41 3.73 -22.42 12.07
N SER A 42 2.42 -22.17 12.13
CA SER A 42 1.73 -21.79 13.38
C SER A 42 1.86 -22.86 14.47
N THR A 43 2.03 -22.39 15.70
CA THR A 43 2.14 -23.24 16.91
C THR A 43 0.88 -23.19 17.80
N ASP A 44 -0.09 -22.36 17.44
CA ASP A 44 -1.41 -22.23 18.09
C ASP A 44 -2.49 -22.99 17.30
N GLY A 45 -3.76 -22.71 17.55
CA GLY A 45 -4.90 -23.33 16.88
C GLY A 45 -5.14 -22.88 15.42
N THR A 46 -4.33 -21.99 14.83
CA THR A 46 -4.53 -21.43 13.49
C THR A 46 -4.68 -22.51 12.41
N LEU A 47 -3.75 -23.46 12.33
CA LEU A 47 -3.79 -24.54 11.34
C LEU A 47 -4.99 -25.48 11.54
N VAL A 48 -5.39 -25.70 12.78
CA VAL A 48 -6.58 -26.54 13.11
C VAL A 48 -7.84 -25.85 12.56
N ILE A 49 -7.98 -24.54 12.76
CA ILE A 49 -9.09 -23.75 12.22
C ILE A 49 -9.12 -23.84 10.69
N ALA A 50 -7.98 -23.64 10.03
CA ALA A 50 -7.89 -23.77 8.56
C ALA A 50 -8.38 -25.12 8.07
N LYS A 51 -7.91 -26.23 8.68
CA LYS A 51 -8.32 -27.59 8.33
C LYS A 51 -9.81 -27.85 8.57
N ASP A 52 -10.39 -27.29 9.61
CA ASP A 52 -11.81 -27.43 9.88
C ASP A 52 -12.69 -26.69 8.88
N PHE A 53 -12.25 -25.54 8.37
CA PHE A 53 -12.92 -24.87 7.25
C PHE A 53 -12.73 -25.66 5.94
N GLN A 54 -11.55 -26.20 5.66
CA GLN A 54 -11.30 -27.00 4.45
C GLN A 54 -12.19 -28.25 4.37
N LYS A 55 -12.47 -28.91 5.49
CA LYS A 55 -13.40 -30.06 5.53
C LYS A 55 -14.82 -29.69 5.08
N ARG A 56 -15.21 -28.42 5.26
CA ARG A 56 -16.58 -27.91 4.96
C ARG A 56 -16.67 -27.16 3.64
N ASP A 57 -15.52 -26.72 3.09
CA ASP A 57 -15.45 -25.94 1.86
C ASP A 57 -14.30 -26.40 0.97
N SER A 58 -14.63 -27.12 -0.10
CA SER A 58 -13.66 -27.68 -1.03
C SER A 58 -12.89 -26.66 -1.86
N ARG A 59 -13.28 -25.37 -1.81
CA ARG A 59 -12.55 -24.27 -2.46
C ARG A 59 -11.23 -23.94 -1.73
N ILE A 60 -11.07 -24.39 -0.48
CA ILE A 60 -9.92 -24.09 0.38
C ILE A 60 -8.77 -25.06 0.10
N LYS A 61 -7.61 -24.50 -0.20
CA LYS A 61 -6.32 -25.19 -0.33
C LYS A 61 -5.37 -24.67 0.76
N ILE A 62 -4.74 -25.56 1.51
CA ILE A 62 -3.84 -25.20 2.60
C ILE A 62 -2.41 -25.59 2.23
N LEU A 63 -1.50 -24.62 2.36
CA LEU A 63 -0.05 -24.80 2.28
C LEU A 63 0.51 -24.63 3.70
N ALA A 64 0.71 -25.73 4.42
CA ALA A 64 1.28 -25.70 5.76
C ALA A 64 2.81 -25.79 5.67
N GLN A 65 3.50 -24.77 6.16
CA GLN A 65 4.96 -24.75 6.24
C GLN A 65 5.42 -25.47 7.52
N ALA A 66 6.60 -26.09 7.46
CA ALA A 66 7.14 -26.83 8.61
C ALA A 66 7.58 -25.91 9.77
N GLN A 67 7.94 -24.66 9.46
CA GLN A 67 8.39 -23.66 10.41
C GLN A 67 8.08 -22.26 9.90
N ASN A 68 8.08 -21.28 10.81
CA ASN A 68 7.91 -19.88 10.44
C ASN A 68 9.07 -19.39 9.56
N SER A 69 8.74 -18.89 8.39
CA SER A 69 9.67 -18.32 7.42
C SER A 69 9.51 -16.80 7.26
N GLY A 70 8.43 -16.24 7.82
CA GLY A 70 8.06 -14.83 7.72
C GLY A 70 7.02 -14.52 6.65
N LEU A 71 6.45 -13.33 6.72
CA LEU A 71 5.34 -12.92 5.86
C LEU A 71 5.71 -12.93 4.37
N ILE A 72 6.87 -12.40 4.01
CA ILE A 72 7.30 -12.26 2.61
C ILE A 72 7.48 -13.61 1.92
N PRO A 73 8.24 -14.57 2.48
CA PRO A 73 8.32 -15.92 1.92
C PRO A 73 6.94 -16.59 1.81
N SER A 74 6.07 -16.41 2.80
CA SER A 74 4.72 -16.99 2.79
C SER A 74 3.84 -16.39 1.71
N LEU A 75 3.88 -15.07 1.48
CA LEU A 75 3.20 -14.40 0.37
C LEU A 75 3.70 -14.94 -0.97
N ASN A 76 5.01 -15.00 -1.17
CA ASN A 76 5.61 -15.51 -2.41
C ASN A 76 5.27 -16.99 -2.65
N THR A 77 5.32 -17.83 -1.61
CA THR A 77 4.89 -19.23 -1.69
C THR A 77 3.43 -19.34 -2.14
N GLY A 78 2.54 -18.52 -1.59
CA GLY A 78 1.13 -18.49 -1.98
C GLY A 78 0.94 -18.03 -3.43
N LEU A 79 1.64 -16.98 -3.86
CA LEU A 79 1.61 -16.51 -5.24
C LEU A 79 2.13 -17.58 -6.24
N GLU A 80 3.20 -18.28 -5.91
CA GLU A 80 3.74 -19.36 -6.73
C GLU A 80 2.76 -20.52 -6.85
N GLU A 81 2.12 -20.93 -5.76
CA GLU A 81 1.12 -21.99 -5.82
C GLU A 81 -0.13 -21.55 -6.61
N ILE A 82 -0.56 -20.29 -6.50
CA ILE A 82 -1.64 -19.74 -7.34
C ILE A 82 -1.26 -19.81 -8.83
N ILE A 83 -0.02 -19.46 -9.20
CA ILE A 83 0.44 -19.56 -10.59
C ILE A 83 0.46 -21.01 -11.05
N LYS A 84 0.94 -21.93 -10.22
CA LYS A 84 1.11 -23.34 -10.52
C LYS A 84 -0.22 -24.10 -10.63
N SER A 85 -1.09 -23.93 -9.68
CA SER A 85 -2.31 -24.75 -9.51
C SER A 85 -3.63 -23.99 -9.50
N GLY A 86 -3.59 -22.67 -9.30
CA GLY A 86 -4.74 -21.79 -9.33
C GLY A 86 -5.20 -21.52 -10.77
N LYS A 87 -6.49 -21.16 -10.89
CA LYS A 87 -7.14 -20.83 -12.18
C LYS A 87 -7.78 -19.45 -12.17
N GLY A 88 -7.70 -18.72 -11.07
CA GLY A 88 -8.29 -17.39 -10.94
C GLY A 88 -7.72 -16.39 -11.92
N GLU A 89 -8.59 -15.63 -12.56
CA GLU A 89 -8.22 -14.49 -13.43
C GLU A 89 -7.79 -13.28 -12.59
N TYR A 90 -8.22 -13.26 -11.34
CA TYR A 90 -7.90 -12.26 -10.34
C TYR A 90 -7.27 -12.91 -9.10
N ILE A 91 -6.46 -12.13 -8.39
CA ILE A 91 -5.89 -12.51 -7.11
C ILE A 91 -6.29 -11.45 -6.10
N ALA A 92 -7.03 -11.87 -5.08
CA ALA A 92 -7.40 -11.06 -3.94
C ALA A 92 -6.47 -11.38 -2.76
N ARG A 93 -5.96 -10.37 -2.08
CA ARG A 93 -5.14 -10.53 -0.89
C ARG A 93 -5.86 -9.92 0.31
N THR A 94 -5.97 -10.68 1.41
CA THR A 94 -6.48 -10.17 2.67
C THR A 94 -5.69 -10.73 3.85
N ASP A 95 -5.73 -10.04 4.99
CA ASP A 95 -5.07 -10.47 6.22
C ASP A 95 -5.90 -11.50 7.00
N ALA A 96 -5.22 -12.35 7.75
CA ALA A 96 -5.84 -13.43 8.52
C ALA A 96 -6.56 -12.97 9.81
N ASP A 97 -6.52 -11.67 10.10
CA ASP A 97 -7.11 -11.01 11.28
C ASP A 97 -8.15 -9.93 10.93
N ASP A 98 -8.32 -9.60 9.64
CA ASP A 98 -9.25 -8.60 9.13
C ASP A 98 -10.59 -9.20 8.71
N ILE A 99 -11.60 -8.34 8.51
CA ILE A 99 -12.95 -8.79 8.13
C ILE A 99 -13.35 -8.11 6.81
N ALA A 100 -13.41 -8.90 5.74
CA ALA A 100 -13.93 -8.43 4.47
C ALA A 100 -15.46 -8.30 4.49
N SER A 101 -16.00 -7.23 3.89
CA SER A 101 -17.43 -7.08 3.64
C SER A 101 -17.93 -8.19 2.70
N PRO A 102 -19.17 -8.65 2.82
CA PRO A 102 -19.67 -9.77 2.01
C PRO A 102 -19.59 -9.55 0.50
N ASP A 103 -19.61 -8.31 0.05
CA ASP A 103 -19.64 -7.89 -1.35
C ASP A 103 -18.31 -7.31 -1.85
N TRP A 104 -17.23 -7.41 -1.05
CA TRP A 104 -15.92 -6.85 -1.39
C TRP A 104 -15.40 -7.34 -2.74
N ILE A 105 -15.31 -8.66 -2.93
CA ILE A 105 -14.79 -9.25 -4.17
C ILE A 105 -15.69 -8.91 -5.36
N GLU A 106 -17.00 -9.03 -5.18
CA GLU A 106 -17.97 -8.76 -6.25
C GLU A 106 -17.89 -7.32 -6.75
N LYS A 107 -17.87 -6.34 -5.83
CA LYS A 107 -17.78 -4.92 -6.16
C LYS A 107 -16.49 -4.57 -6.88
N ILE A 108 -15.35 -5.01 -6.35
CA ILE A 108 -14.03 -4.70 -6.91
C ILE A 108 -13.89 -5.33 -8.30
N VAL A 109 -14.16 -6.62 -8.45
CA VAL A 109 -14.03 -7.32 -9.74
C VAL A 109 -14.98 -6.75 -10.76
N SER A 110 -16.24 -6.46 -10.38
CA SER A 110 -17.21 -5.83 -11.29
C SER A 110 -16.76 -4.44 -11.77
N ALA A 111 -16.09 -3.67 -10.91
CA ALA A 111 -15.52 -2.37 -11.30
C ALA A 111 -14.34 -2.55 -12.26
N MET A 112 -13.44 -3.48 -11.98
CA MET A 112 -12.29 -3.77 -12.84
C MET A 112 -12.69 -4.36 -14.20
N GLU A 113 -13.79 -5.09 -14.29
CA GLU A 113 -14.31 -5.59 -15.58
C GLU A 113 -14.90 -4.48 -16.46
N LYS A 114 -15.37 -3.40 -15.87
CA LYS A 114 -15.85 -2.21 -16.60
C LYS A 114 -14.72 -1.33 -17.14
N ASP A 115 -13.55 -1.33 -16.48
CA ASP A 115 -12.36 -0.63 -16.92
C ASP A 115 -11.17 -1.60 -16.92
N ARG A 116 -10.87 -2.16 -18.10
CA ARG A 116 -9.83 -3.18 -18.27
C ARG A 116 -8.41 -2.66 -18.16
N ASP A 117 -8.21 -1.35 -18.22
CA ASP A 117 -6.91 -0.72 -18.01
C ASP A 117 -6.48 -0.75 -16.54
N ILE A 118 -7.45 -0.94 -15.62
CA ILE A 118 -7.15 -1.10 -14.20
C ILE A 118 -6.64 -2.53 -13.96
N ILE A 119 -5.37 -2.63 -13.57
CA ILE A 119 -4.73 -3.92 -13.28
C ILE A 119 -4.82 -4.33 -11.82
N ALA A 120 -5.02 -3.38 -10.91
CA ALA A 120 -5.31 -3.65 -9.50
C ALA A 120 -6.19 -2.57 -8.90
N MET A 121 -7.09 -2.99 -8.00
CA MET A 121 -8.00 -2.09 -7.30
C MET A 121 -8.12 -2.51 -5.83
N GLY A 122 -8.04 -1.53 -4.95
CA GLY A 122 -8.30 -1.68 -3.52
C GLY A 122 -9.64 -1.10 -3.10
N ALA A 123 -9.91 -1.17 -1.80
CA ALA A 123 -11.03 -0.49 -1.16
C ALA A 123 -10.56 0.32 0.04
N TRP A 124 -11.38 1.26 0.49
CA TRP A 124 -11.14 1.93 1.76
C TRP A 124 -11.27 0.95 2.93
N LEU A 125 -10.73 1.34 4.08
CA LEU A 125 -10.80 0.57 5.32
C LEU A 125 -11.73 1.22 6.33
N GLU A 126 -12.40 0.38 7.12
CA GLU A 126 -13.03 0.76 8.37
C GLU A 126 -12.17 0.28 9.54
N VAL A 127 -11.87 1.15 10.49
CA VAL A 127 -11.10 0.80 11.69
C VAL A 127 -11.93 -0.06 12.63
N LEU A 128 -11.44 -1.26 12.95
CA LEU A 128 -12.00 -2.16 13.96
C LEU A 128 -11.04 -2.19 15.18
N SER A 129 -11.38 -1.45 16.23
CA SER A 129 -10.67 -1.51 17.50
C SER A 129 -11.54 -2.17 18.54
N GLU A 130 -11.00 -3.18 19.25
CA GLU A 130 -11.67 -3.82 20.38
C GLU A 130 -11.40 -3.01 21.65
N GLU A 131 -12.44 -2.72 22.43
CA GLU A 131 -12.29 -2.05 23.73
C GLU A 131 -11.49 -2.95 24.68
N GLY A 132 -10.47 -2.39 25.33
CA GLY A 132 -9.69 -3.10 26.34
C GLY A 132 -8.39 -3.74 25.86
N ASP A 133 -8.05 -3.66 24.58
CA ASP A 133 -6.88 -4.34 23.99
C ASP A 133 -5.52 -3.69 24.36
N GLY A 134 -5.50 -2.66 25.19
CA GLY A 134 -4.26 -2.00 25.66
C GLY A 134 -3.43 -1.37 24.54
N ASN A 135 -3.83 -1.52 23.29
CA ASN A 135 -3.08 -1.07 22.13
C ASN A 135 -3.06 0.46 22.05
N ARG A 136 -1.87 1.05 22.11
CA ARG A 136 -1.66 2.49 21.99
C ARG A 136 -2.16 3.06 20.66
N LEU A 137 -2.09 2.26 19.57
CA LEU A 137 -2.57 2.62 18.24
C LEU A 137 -4.11 2.59 18.19
N ALA A 138 -4.76 1.62 18.83
CA ALA A 138 -6.23 1.57 18.94
C ALA A 138 -6.81 2.82 19.63
N ARG A 139 -6.09 3.37 20.63
CA ARG A 139 -6.49 4.64 21.28
C ARG A 139 -6.34 5.86 20.37
N ARG A 140 -5.47 5.79 19.38
CA ARG A 140 -5.18 6.88 18.42
C ARG A 140 -6.17 6.88 17.24
N HIS A 141 -6.74 5.72 16.92
CA HIS A 141 -7.65 5.53 15.80
C HIS A 141 -9.03 5.13 16.30
N ARG A 142 -10.00 6.03 16.07
CA ARG A 142 -11.37 5.83 16.51
C ARG A 142 -12.00 4.63 15.80
N HIS A 143 -12.60 3.72 16.57
CA HIS A 143 -13.43 2.63 16.04
C HIS A 143 -14.49 3.18 15.05
N GLY A 144 -14.66 2.50 13.91
CA GLY A 144 -15.57 2.93 12.85
C GLY A 144 -15.03 4.09 11.99
N ALA A 145 -13.81 4.59 12.24
CA ALA A 145 -13.20 5.59 11.37
C ALA A 145 -12.92 4.99 9.99
N ILE A 146 -13.23 5.76 8.94
CA ILE A 146 -12.91 5.36 7.56
C ILE A 146 -11.53 5.89 7.20
N TRP A 147 -10.69 5.01 6.69
CA TRP A 147 -9.40 5.33 6.10
C TRP A 147 -9.54 5.28 4.58
N ASP A 148 -9.79 6.44 4.00
CA ASP A 148 -9.90 6.64 2.58
C ASP A 148 -8.52 6.74 1.88
N LYS A 149 -8.53 6.50 0.60
CA LYS A 149 -7.37 6.65 -0.30
C LYS A 149 -7.80 7.34 -1.59
N PRO A 150 -6.87 7.98 -2.31
CA PRO A 150 -7.14 8.48 -3.65
C PRO A 150 -7.69 7.38 -4.56
N THR A 151 -8.69 7.70 -5.38
CA THR A 151 -9.38 6.69 -6.20
C THR A 151 -8.77 6.51 -7.58
N ARG A 152 -8.04 7.50 -8.10
CA ARG A 152 -7.47 7.49 -9.45
C ARG A 152 -5.97 7.18 -9.41
N HIS A 153 -5.50 6.53 -10.47
CA HIS A 153 -4.09 6.14 -10.60
C HIS A 153 -3.11 7.30 -10.39
N GLU A 154 -3.37 8.44 -11.02
CA GLU A 154 -2.48 9.60 -11.00
C GLU A 154 -2.32 10.15 -9.57
N ASP A 155 -3.42 10.19 -8.82
CA ASP A 155 -3.43 10.65 -7.45
C ASP A 155 -2.76 9.63 -6.51
N ILE A 156 -2.93 8.32 -6.76
CA ILE A 156 -2.23 7.24 -6.05
C ILE A 156 -0.73 7.30 -6.33
N ALA A 157 -0.34 7.41 -7.60
CA ALA A 157 1.06 7.46 -8.03
C ALA A 157 1.80 8.67 -7.41
N ALA A 158 1.12 9.80 -7.28
CA ALA A 158 1.69 11.01 -6.67
C ALA A 158 2.03 10.86 -5.17
N VAL A 159 1.47 9.87 -4.48
CA VAL A 159 1.75 9.62 -3.05
C VAL A 159 2.98 8.73 -2.85
N PHE A 160 3.28 7.81 -3.77
CA PHE A 160 4.40 6.86 -3.60
C PHE A 160 5.75 7.51 -3.24
N PRO A 161 6.16 8.67 -3.74
CA PRO A 161 7.41 9.31 -3.33
C PRO A 161 7.47 9.70 -1.85
N PHE A 162 6.33 9.75 -1.15
CA PHE A 162 6.18 10.28 0.22
C PHE A 162 5.63 9.27 1.22
N GLY A 163 5.03 8.18 0.76
CA GLY A 163 4.46 7.16 1.62
C GLY A 163 3.74 6.08 0.84
N ASN A 164 3.37 5.01 1.52
CA ASN A 164 2.58 3.94 0.93
C ASN A 164 1.10 4.36 0.76
N PRO A 165 0.61 4.55 -0.48
CA PRO A 165 -0.80 4.88 -0.70
C PRO A 165 -1.73 3.68 -0.61
N ILE A 166 -1.21 2.46 -0.40
CA ILE A 166 -1.96 1.23 -0.58
C ILE A 166 -2.36 0.60 0.75
N HIS A 167 -3.62 0.18 0.83
CA HIS A 167 -4.13 -0.74 1.85
C HIS A 167 -4.02 -2.16 1.31
N ASN A 168 -2.89 -2.82 1.59
CA ASN A 168 -2.52 -4.11 1.00
C ASN A 168 -3.60 -5.19 1.19
N ASN A 169 -4.26 -5.22 2.35
CA ASN A 169 -5.30 -6.18 2.73
C ASN A 169 -6.64 -6.02 1.99
N THR A 170 -6.77 -5.01 1.15
CA THR A 170 -8.00 -4.75 0.37
C THR A 170 -7.81 -4.99 -1.13
N MET A 171 -6.58 -5.26 -1.55
CA MET A 171 -6.22 -5.24 -2.97
C MET A 171 -6.63 -6.51 -3.70
N ILE A 172 -7.20 -6.32 -4.88
CA ILE A 172 -7.44 -7.35 -5.88
C ILE A 172 -6.69 -6.93 -7.14
N MET A 173 -5.91 -7.84 -7.72
CA MET A 173 -5.13 -7.58 -8.92
C MET A 173 -5.43 -8.62 -10.01
N ARG A 174 -5.21 -8.26 -11.28
CA ARG A 174 -5.24 -9.21 -12.37
C ARG A 174 -4.09 -10.20 -12.22
N ARG A 175 -4.34 -11.47 -12.53
CA ARG A 175 -3.34 -12.53 -12.48
C ARG A 175 -2.09 -12.20 -13.32
N SER A 176 -2.26 -11.52 -14.44
CA SER A 176 -1.16 -11.10 -15.33
C SER A 176 -0.07 -10.29 -14.63
N VAL A 177 -0.38 -9.59 -13.52
CA VAL A 177 0.60 -8.85 -12.72
C VAL A 177 1.70 -9.77 -12.20
N ILE A 178 1.34 -10.97 -11.69
CA ILE A 178 2.32 -11.91 -11.12
C ILE A 178 2.83 -12.94 -12.14
N GLU A 179 2.14 -13.16 -13.26
CA GLU A 179 2.60 -14.00 -14.36
C GLU A 179 3.86 -13.43 -15.02
N GLY A 180 4.02 -12.09 -14.99
CA GLY A 180 5.24 -11.40 -15.40
C GLY A 180 6.44 -11.62 -14.48
N GLY A 181 6.31 -12.42 -13.41
CA GLY A 181 7.40 -12.76 -12.49
C GLY A 181 7.51 -11.82 -11.28
N LEU A 182 6.64 -10.81 -11.13
CA LEU A 182 6.69 -9.92 -9.98
C LEU A 182 6.40 -10.67 -8.68
N ARG A 183 7.23 -10.42 -7.66
CA ARG A 183 7.13 -11.01 -6.32
C ARG A 183 7.41 -9.95 -5.26
N TYR A 184 7.03 -10.23 -4.02
CA TYR A 184 7.43 -9.42 -2.88
C TYR A 184 8.94 -9.54 -2.67
N ASP A 185 9.61 -8.40 -2.49
CA ASP A 185 11.05 -8.30 -2.34
C ASP A 185 11.46 -8.66 -0.89
N THR A 186 12.28 -9.70 -0.74
CA THR A 186 12.74 -10.20 0.56
C THR A 186 13.71 -9.25 1.26
N GLU A 187 14.27 -8.26 0.57
CA GLU A 187 15.14 -7.25 1.15
C GLU A 187 14.34 -6.06 1.74
N CYS A 188 13.04 -6.01 1.48
CA CYS A 188 12.16 -4.92 1.93
C CYS A 188 11.33 -5.30 3.18
N ASP A 189 11.95 -5.92 4.18
CA ASP A 189 11.31 -6.31 5.43
C ASP A 189 10.46 -5.17 6.02
N TRP A 190 9.21 -5.50 6.38
CA TRP A 190 8.22 -4.62 7.03
C TRP A 190 7.63 -3.51 6.15
N ALA A 191 8.09 -3.35 4.90
CA ALA A 191 7.55 -2.43 3.90
C ALA A 191 7.52 -3.08 2.50
N GLU A 192 7.42 -4.41 2.46
CA GLU A 192 7.40 -5.23 1.26
C GLU A 192 6.22 -4.89 0.33
N ASP A 193 5.07 -4.56 0.93
CA ASP A 193 3.87 -4.14 0.23
C ASP A 193 4.07 -2.80 -0.48
N TYR A 194 4.76 -1.87 0.15
CA TYR A 194 5.07 -0.57 -0.44
C TYR A 194 5.90 -0.72 -1.72
N LYS A 195 6.98 -1.50 -1.67
CA LYS A 195 7.82 -1.79 -2.83
C LYS A 195 7.03 -2.52 -3.91
N PHE A 196 6.28 -3.57 -3.53
CA PHE A 196 5.49 -4.37 -4.44
C PHE A 196 4.48 -3.51 -5.22
N TRP A 197 3.67 -2.70 -4.53
CA TRP A 197 2.65 -1.87 -5.18
C TRP A 197 3.23 -0.73 -6.01
N TYR A 198 4.40 -0.22 -5.64
CA TYR A 198 5.12 0.71 -6.50
C TYR A 198 5.53 0.05 -7.83
N GLU A 199 6.06 -1.17 -7.80
CA GLU A 199 6.39 -1.90 -9.04
C GLU A 199 5.13 -2.23 -9.84
N VAL A 200 4.03 -2.63 -9.21
CA VAL A 200 2.74 -2.83 -9.89
C VAL A 200 2.27 -1.54 -10.57
N SER A 201 2.44 -0.38 -9.95
CA SER A 201 2.04 0.90 -10.52
C SER A 201 2.75 1.28 -11.83
N LYS A 202 3.89 0.67 -12.10
CA LYS A 202 4.64 0.83 -13.38
C LYS A 202 4.10 -0.07 -14.49
N LEU A 203 3.37 -1.12 -14.14
CA LEU A 203 2.82 -2.09 -15.10
C LEU A 203 1.45 -1.68 -15.65
N GLY A 204 0.71 -0.82 -14.94
CA GLY A 204 -0.61 -0.37 -15.34
C GLY A 204 -1.34 0.42 -14.27
N ARG A 205 -2.61 0.68 -14.51
CA ARG A 205 -3.39 1.59 -13.66
C ARG A 205 -3.85 0.92 -12.37
N LEU A 206 -3.62 1.61 -11.25
CA LEU A 206 -4.19 1.31 -9.93
C LEU A 206 -5.45 2.15 -9.71
N ALA A 207 -6.37 1.64 -8.90
CA ALA A 207 -7.55 2.39 -8.48
C ALA A 207 -7.99 2.03 -7.06
N TYR A 208 -8.89 2.83 -6.50
CA TYR A 208 -9.62 2.48 -5.28
C TYR A 208 -11.12 2.59 -5.51
N TYR A 209 -11.84 1.59 -5.02
CA TYR A 209 -13.28 1.63 -4.91
C TYR A 209 -13.64 2.52 -3.70
N PRO A 210 -14.48 3.57 -3.88
CA PRO A 210 -14.69 4.59 -2.85
C PRO A 210 -15.69 4.15 -1.76
N GLU A 211 -15.43 2.97 -1.17
CA GLU A 211 -16.23 2.40 -0.09
C GLU A 211 -15.34 1.58 0.83
N ALA A 212 -15.62 1.59 2.15
CA ALA A 212 -14.93 0.77 3.11
C ALA A 212 -15.44 -0.68 3.03
N LEU A 213 -14.66 -1.54 2.38
CA LEU A 213 -15.04 -2.94 2.14
C LEU A 213 -14.22 -3.95 2.97
N VAL A 214 -13.31 -3.46 3.82
CA VAL A 214 -12.57 -4.31 4.78
C VAL A 214 -12.48 -3.58 6.10
N LYS A 215 -12.75 -4.30 7.20
CA LYS A 215 -12.50 -3.82 8.56
C LYS A 215 -11.11 -4.22 8.99
N TYR A 216 -10.26 -3.22 9.18
CA TYR A 216 -8.89 -3.39 9.64
C TYR A 216 -8.84 -3.48 11.16
N ARG A 217 -8.42 -4.63 11.67
CA ARG A 217 -8.38 -4.88 13.10
C ARG A 217 -7.09 -4.36 13.73
N PHE A 218 -7.26 -3.64 14.85
CA PHE A 218 -6.14 -3.26 15.71
C PHE A 218 -6.01 -4.24 16.88
N HIS A 219 -4.81 -4.82 17.05
CA HIS A 219 -4.46 -5.61 18.21
C HIS A 219 -2.95 -5.54 18.53
N ALA A 220 -2.57 -5.91 19.76
CA ALA A 220 -1.19 -5.73 20.25
C ALA A 220 -0.14 -6.57 19.50
N ASN A 221 -0.58 -7.66 18.86
CA ASN A 221 0.32 -8.62 18.20
C ASN A 221 0.59 -8.33 16.72
N GLN A 222 -0.09 -7.33 16.13
CA GLN A 222 0.09 -7.03 14.70
C GLN A 222 1.49 -6.46 14.39
N VAL A 223 1.97 -6.73 13.18
CA VAL A 223 3.29 -6.36 12.67
C VAL A 223 3.56 -4.85 12.80
N SER A 224 2.63 -4.02 12.38
CA SER A 224 2.73 -2.55 12.43
C SER A 224 2.90 -1.98 13.84
N SER A 225 2.46 -2.71 14.88
CA SER A 225 2.65 -2.33 16.28
C SER A 225 4.04 -2.71 16.81
N LYS A 226 4.59 -3.84 16.37
CA LYS A 226 5.85 -4.39 16.89
C LYS A 226 7.10 -3.84 16.22
N TYR A 227 7.03 -3.51 14.95
CA TYR A 227 8.21 -3.21 14.11
C TYR A 227 8.21 -1.81 13.49
N SER A 228 7.50 -0.87 14.09
CA SER A 228 7.30 0.48 13.54
C SER A 228 8.58 1.24 13.16
N THR A 229 9.68 1.09 13.93
CA THR A 229 10.96 1.76 13.63
C THR A 229 11.61 1.19 12.37
N ARG A 230 11.75 -0.15 12.28
CA ARG A 230 12.33 -0.80 11.10
C ARG A 230 11.49 -0.57 9.85
N GLN A 231 10.16 -0.65 9.99
CA GLN A 231 9.23 -0.33 8.92
C GLN A 231 9.47 1.09 8.38
N HIS A 232 9.69 2.06 9.27
CA HIS A 232 9.96 3.44 8.89
C HIS A 232 11.28 3.57 8.11
N GLU A 233 12.36 2.93 8.60
CA GLU A 233 13.68 2.95 7.94
C GLU A 233 13.63 2.32 6.54
N THR A 234 13.02 1.14 6.39
CA THR A 234 12.84 0.48 5.09
C THR A 234 12.00 1.34 4.15
N ALA A 235 10.88 1.89 4.64
CA ALA A 235 10.02 2.77 3.86
C ALA A 235 10.75 4.05 3.38
N GLN A 236 11.63 4.64 4.19
CA GLN A 236 12.44 5.78 3.77
C GLN A 236 13.41 5.42 2.63
N GLY A 237 14.02 4.24 2.68
CA GLY A 237 14.87 3.71 1.60
C GLY A 237 14.09 3.56 0.28
N ILE A 238 12.88 2.99 0.35
CA ILE A 238 11.98 2.84 -0.79
C ILE A 238 11.58 4.23 -1.35
N GLN A 239 11.17 5.16 -0.49
CA GLN A 239 10.82 6.52 -0.90
C GLN A 239 11.97 7.24 -1.62
N LYS A 240 13.21 7.09 -1.10
CA LYS A 240 14.40 7.64 -1.74
C LYS A 240 14.57 7.09 -3.15
N THR A 241 14.44 5.77 -3.32
CA THR A 241 14.52 5.12 -4.64
C THR A 241 13.45 5.67 -5.57
N ILE A 242 12.19 5.72 -5.13
CA ILE A 242 11.06 6.22 -5.93
C ILE A 242 11.27 7.66 -6.38
N ARG A 243 11.75 8.54 -5.49
CA ARG A 243 12.05 9.94 -5.83
C ARG A 243 13.13 10.05 -6.91
N ASN A 244 14.18 9.25 -6.78
CA ASN A 244 15.28 9.25 -7.76
C ASN A 244 14.84 8.65 -9.11
N ASP A 245 14.09 7.57 -9.11
CA ASP A 245 13.52 6.98 -10.33
C ASP A 245 12.64 8.01 -11.09
N PHE A 246 11.79 8.72 -10.34
CA PHE A 246 10.95 9.76 -10.92
C PHE A 246 11.78 10.88 -11.56
N LEU A 247 12.75 11.44 -10.83
CA LEU A 247 13.59 12.51 -11.36
C LEU A 247 14.44 12.04 -12.54
N GLN A 248 15.01 10.84 -12.46
CA GLN A 248 15.81 10.26 -13.54
C GLN A 248 14.97 10.04 -14.80
N SER A 249 13.71 9.60 -14.68
CA SER A 249 12.82 9.36 -15.81
C SER A 249 12.54 10.65 -16.63
N ILE A 250 12.70 11.82 -16.00
CA ILE A 250 12.51 13.16 -16.60
C ILE A 250 13.86 13.83 -16.89
N GLY A 251 14.97 13.08 -16.78
CA GLY A 251 16.32 13.56 -17.16
C GLY A 251 16.97 14.50 -16.15
N PHE A 252 16.57 14.49 -14.87
CA PHE A 252 17.25 15.23 -13.82
C PHE A 252 18.57 14.56 -13.43
N LYS A 253 19.60 15.38 -13.17
CA LYS A 253 20.91 14.94 -12.72
C LYS A 253 21.04 14.94 -11.19
N THR A 254 20.30 15.83 -10.54
CA THR A 254 20.28 15.94 -9.08
C THR A 254 19.66 14.69 -8.46
N ARG A 255 20.36 14.07 -7.52
CA ARG A 255 19.84 12.95 -6.72
C ARG A 255 19.16 13.46 -5.47
N PHE A 256 18.09 12.78 -5.09
CA PHE A 256 17.26 13.11 -3.95
C PHE A 256 17.53 12.12 -2.80
N ASP A 257 18.57 12.37 -1.99
CA ASP A 257 18.98 11.44 -0.94
C ASP A 257 18.18 11.59 0.36
N SER A 258 17.64 12.78 0.60
CA SER A 258 16.79 13.08 1.76
C SER A 258 15.75 14.14 1.41
N LEU A 259 14.69 14.28 2.22
CA LEU A 259 13.71 15.38 2.10
C LEU A 259 14.23 16.67 2.77
N GLU A 260 15.49 17.02 2.50
CA GLU A 260 16.07 18.25 3.01
C GLU A 260 15.70 19.46 2.15
N TYR A 261 15.51 20.59 2.82
CA TYR A 261 15.20 21.86 2.17
C TYR A 261 16.17 22.22 1.05
N ARG A 262 17.50 22.06 1.30
CA ARG A 262 18.54 22.38 0.32
C ARG A 262 18.47 21.52 -0.94
N GLN A 263 18.25 20.22 -0.79
CA GLN A 263 18.11 19.29 -1.92
C GLN A 263 16.84 19.59 -2.72
N THR A 264 15.72 19.81 -2.05
CA THR A 264 14.47 20.20 -2.71
C THR A 264 14.64 21.49 -3.50
N LYS A 265 15.35 22.48 -2.95
CA LYS A 265 15.64 23.74 -3.62
C LYS A 265 16.56 23.55 -4.83
N ALA A 266 17.57 22.68 -4.75
CA ALA A 266 18.45 22.37 -5.88
C ALA A 266 17.69 21.75 -7.06
N VAL A 267 16.78 20.80 -6.81
CA VAL A 267 15.91 20.23 -7.84
C VAL A 267 14.97 21.29 -8.44
N ALA A 268 14.45 22.21 -7.62
CA ALA A 268 13.61 23.31 -8.10
C ALA A 268 14.36 24.26 -9.03
N TYR A 269 15.63 24.55 -8.75
CA TYR A 269 16.47 25.34 -9.65
C TYR A 269 16.77 24.60 -10.95
N GLU A 270 17.09 23.30 -10.89
CA GLU A 270 17.31 22.49 -12.10
C GLU A 270 16.07 22.45 -12.98
N LEU A 271 14.84 22.39 -12.38
CA LEU A 271 13.59 22.46 -13.14
C LEU A 271 13.46 23.77 -13.94
N LEU A 272 13.83 24.90 -13.33
CA LEU A 272 13.74 26.21 -13.98
C LEU A 272 14.73 26.40 -15.13
N GLU A 273 15.75 25.55 -15.21
CA GLU A 273 16.77 25.57 -16.27
C GLU A 273 16.49 24.55 -17.39
N LYS A 274 15.50 23.67 -17.19
CA LYS A 274 15.13 22.64 -18.17
C LYS A 274 14.03 23.11 -19.11
N ASP A 275 14.18 22.74 -20.37
CA ASP A 275 13.10 22.81 -21.37
C ASP A 275 12.35 21.49 -21.36
N LEU A 276 11.24 21.45 -20.63
CA LEU A 276 10.38 20.26 -20.47
C LEU A 276 9.02 20.49 -21.14
N PRO A 277 8.39 19.43 -21.66
CA PRO A 277 6.98 19.45 -22.00
C PRO A 277 6.14 19.96 -20.81
N GLU A 278 5.05 20.66 -21.09
CA GLU A 278 4.20 21.30 -20.06
C GLU A 278 3.72 20.30 -19.01
N ASP A 279 3.31 19.09 -19.42
CA ASP A 279 2.85 18.05 -18.52
C ASP A 279 3.95 17.57 -17.57
N ASP A 280 5.18 17.39 -18.07
CA ASP A 280 6.32 16.97 -17.23
C ASP A 280 6.74 18.09 -16.28
N PHE A 281 6.73 19.35 -16.74
CA PHE A 281 6.98 20.49 -15.88
C PHE A 281 5.98 20.56 -14.72
N GLU A 282 4.68 20.40 -15.00
CA GLU A 282 3.63 20.40 -13.98
C GLU A 282 3.77 19.22 -13.00
N ARG A 283 4.12 18.03 -13.49
CA ARG A 283 4.37 16.85 -12.63
C ARG A 283 5.53 17.10 -11.68
N VAL A 284 6.67 17.64 -12.15
CA VAL A 284 7.83 17.97 -11.29
C VAL A 284 7.49 19.11 -10.35
N ARG A 285 6.78 20.13 -10.79
CA ARG A 285 6.31 21.23 -9.94
C ARG A 285 5.43 20.74 -8.79
N HIS A 286 4.51 19.83 -9.08
CA HIS A 286 3.65 19.21 -8.06
C HIS A 286 4.48 18.35 -7.08
N PHE A 287 5.39 17.54 -7.59
CA PHE A 287 6.33 16.76 -6.80
C PHE A 287 7.14 17.65 -5.84
N LEU A 288 7.75 18.73 -6.32
CA LEU A 288 8.50 19.69 -5.52
C LEU A 288 7.63 20.36 -4.44
N TYR A 289 6.38 20.71 -4.79
CA TYR A 289 5.44 21.24 -3.80
C TYR A 289 5.24 20.26 -2.64
N GLN A 290 5.08 18.97 -2.91
CA GLN A 290 4.98 17.94 -1.87
C GLN A 290 6.31 17.79 -1.11
N CYS A 291 7.46 17.79 -1.80
CA CYS A 291 8.76 17.74 -1.13
C CYS A 291 8.93 18.87 -0.10
N PHE A 292 8.60 20.11 -0.46
CA PHE A 292 8.65 21.23 0.48
C PHE A 292 7.66 21.08 1.64
N LYS A 293 6.49 20.49 1.42
CA LYS A 293 5.52 20.21 2.49
C LYS A 293 5.98 19.13 3.47
N TRP A 294 6.72 18.13 2.98
CA TRP A 294 7.20 17.00 3.75
C TRP A 294 8.66 17.14 4.18
N THR A 295 9.29 18.30 3.93
CA THR A 295 10.67 18.58 4.34
C THR A 295 10.88 18.29 5.81
N ASP A 296 11.87 17.41 6.08
CA ASP A 296 12.30 17.10 7.43
C ASP A 296 13.17 18.26 7.97
N THR A 297 12.95 18.64 9.23
CA THR A 297 13.76 19.62 9.96
C THR A 297 14.37 20.74 9.10
N PRO A 298 13.56 21.62 8.48
CA PRO A 298 14.10 22.71 7.69
C PRO A 298 14.95 23.63 8.59
N PRO A 299 16.03 24.26 8.05
CA PRO A 299 16.81 25.25 8.79
C PRO A 299 15.90 26.34 9.38
N SER A 300 16.25 26.87 10.53
CA SER A 300 15.44 27.88 11.25
C SER A 300 15.13 29.14 10.42
N ASN A 301 15.97 29.44 9.43
CA ASN A 301 15.82 30.56 8.48
C ASN A 301 15.27 30.14 7.10
N ALA A 302 14.91 28.86 6.90
CA ALA A 302 14.46 28.37 5.59
C ALA A 302 13.27 29.16 5.05
N TRP A 303 12.37 29.62 5.92
CA TRP A 303 11.22 30.43 5.52
C TRP A 303 11.61 31.81 4.97
N LEU A 304 12.69 32.45 5.51
CA LEU A 304 13.22 33.70 5.01
C LEU A 304 13.87 33.51 3.65
N ASP A 305 14.72 32.46 3.53
CA ASP A 305 15.38 32.08 2.30
C ASP A 305 14.36 31.78 1.18
N PHE A 306 13.30 31.01 1.51
CA PHE A 306 12.21 30.73 0.56
C PHE A 306 11.40 31.97 0.20
N ALA A 307 11.06 32.81 1.18
CA ALA A 307 10.27 34.03 0.97
C ALA A 307 11.00 35.09 0.13
N ALA A 308 12.31 35.20 0.32
CA ALA A 308 13.16 36.15 -0.42
C ALA A 308 13.44 35.68 -1.87
N ASP A 309 13.22 34.41 -2.16
CA ASP A 309 13.56 33.81 -3.45
C ASP A 309 12.47 34.05 -4.50
N GLY A 310 12.70 35.03 -5.37
CA GLY A 310 11.76 35.37 -6.47
C GLY A 310 11.52 34.25 -7.48
N LYS A 311 12.48 33.30 -7.63
CA LYS A 311 12.32 32.13 -8.49
C LYS A 311 11.33 31.15 -7.88
N MET A 312 11.41 30.89 -6.56
CA MET A 312 10.46 30.03 -5.86
C MET A 312 9.03 30.59 -5.93
N ARG A 313 8.87 31.91 -5.82
CA ARG A 313 7.56 32.56 -5.95
C ARG A 313 6.95 32.38 -7.34
N ARG A 314 7.77 32.34 -8.39
CA ARG A 314 7.31 32.15 -9.78
C ARG A 314 7.02 30.68 -10.10
N LEU A 315 7.73 29.76 -9.44
CA LEU A 315 7.57 28.34 -9.68
C LEU A 315 6.23 27.79 -9.17
N PHE A 316 5.73 28.31 -8.05
CA PHE A 316 4.52 27.79 -7.40
C PHE A 316 3.32 28.71 -7.58
N THR A 317 2.12 28.13 -7.64
CA THR A 317 0.90 28.94 -7.52
C THR A 317 0.88 29.67 -6.17
N MET A 318 0.20 30.80 -6.08
CA MET A 318 0.10 31.56 -4.81
C MET A 318 -0.36 30.71 -3.64
N ARG A 319 -1.33 29.80 -3.86
CA ARG A 319 -1.84 28.88 -2.83
C ARG A 319 -0.73 27.91 -2.36
N GLN A 320 0.00 27.32 -3.29
CA GLN A 320 1.11 26.41 -3.01
C GLN A 320 2.25 27.14 -2.30
N TYR A 321 2.65 28.30 -2.80
CA TYR A 321 3.70 29.14 -2.22
C TYR A 321 3.42 29.47 -0.74
N PHE A 322 2.21 29.98 -0.42
CA PHE A 322 1.87 30.28 0.96
C PHE A 322 1.71 29.04 1.83
N SER A 323 1.30 27.91 1.25
CA SER A 323 1.24 26.64 2.00
C SER A 323 2.62 26.17 2.41
N ILE A 324 3.61 26.22 1.51
CA ILE A 324 5.02 25.92 1.83
C ILE A 324 5.53 26.85 2.91
N LEU A 325 5.34 28.16 2.72
CA LEU A 325 5.82 29.19 3.64
C LEU A 325 5.28 28.98 5.07
N ARG A 326 3.98 28.66 5.20
CA ARG A 326 3.37 28.32 6.51
C ARG A 326 3.99 27.09 7.15
N ARG A 327 4.34 26.09 6.36
CA ARG A 327 4.98 24.86 6.85
C ARG A 327 6.39 25.17 7.39
N LEU A 328 7.20 25.91 6.64
CA LEU A 328 8.54 26.31 7.05
C LEU A 328 8.55 27.21 8.29
N LEU A 329 7.51 28.03 8.47
CA LEU A 329 7.32 28.87 9.66
C LEU A 329 6.96 28.05 10.93
N LYS A 330 6.23 26.95 10.80
CA LYS A 330 5.81 26.13 11.96
C LYS A 330 6.94 25.34 12.61
N ASN A 331 8.06 25.22 11.95
CA ASN A 331 9.24 24.51 12.46
C ASN A 331 10.29 25.46 13.09
N ARG A 332 9.83 26.59 13.63
CA ARG A 332 10.62 27.56 14.44
C ARG A 332 10.85 27.06 15.87
#